data_a6f82ad1345df9b81c1c79d8945b6c6c
#
_entry.id   a6f82ad1345df9b81c1c79d8945b6c6c
#
_cell.length_a   1.000
_cell.length_b   1.000
_cell.length_c   1.000
_cell.angle_alpha   90.00
_cell.angle_beta   90.00
_cell.angle_gamma   90.00
#
_symmetry.space_group_name_H-M   'P 1'
#
loop_
_entity.id
_entity.type
_entity.pdbx_description
1 polymer ?
#
loop_
_entity_poly.entity_id
_entity_poly.type
_entity_poly.pdbx_seq_one_letter_code
_entity_poly.pdbx_strand_id
1 'polypeptide(L)'
;MKGTALAPSQHIRPTLGSIRTSGTVRAAVVLLGAALAVSTLSACGTQQPGAAGIVNGTAISENDVQTVALEFNALPQITKKATPRDVLYNLILAPYVLTEADRAGKSVTDAEARKVIGNPSTSLSPATMDFVRMQLEIPNLSQASKTAILATLAKAKITVNPRYGTFNQEAGVLPTSSNWIKPTASPVAK
;
A
#
# COMPACT_ATOMS: atom_id res chain seq x y z
N MET A 1 43.00 31.34 -34.47
CA MET A 1 44.08 31.80 -33.55
C MET A 1 43.65 31.47 -32.12
N LYS A 2 44.53 30.73 -31.39
CA LYS A 2 44.61 30.53 -29.93
C LYS A 2 43.37 29.93 -29.29
N GLY A 3 43.29 28.73 -28.76
CA GLY A 3 44.30 27.94 -28.02
C GLY A 3 44.24 28.24 -26.55
N THR A 4 43.85 27.28 -25.71
CA THR A 4 44.23 27.14 -24.30
C THR A 4 43.18 26.24 -23.63
N ALA A 5 43.42 25.14 -23.20
CA ALA A 5 44.33 24.40 -22.33
C ALA A 5 43.50 23.64 -21.29
N LEU A 6 43.68 22.33 -21.29
CA LEU A 6 43.24 21.37 -20.28
C LEU A 6 43.89 21.66 -18.92
N ALA A 7 43.15 21.46 -17.83
CA ALA A 7 43.71 21.30 -16.48
C ALA A 7 43.47 19.86 -16.00
N PRO A 8 44.44 19.23 -15.31
CA PRO A 8 44.41 17.81 -15.00
C PRO A 8 43.70 17.49 -13.70
N SER A 9 43.01 16.34 -13.70
CA SER A 9 42.40 15.66 -12.58
C SER A 9 43.44 15.28 -11.51
N GLN A 10 43.16 15.66 -10.27
CA GLN A 10 43.91 15.22 -9.10
C GLN A 10 43.33 13.93 -8.55
N HIS A 11 44.11 12.87 -8.65
CA HIS A 11 43.89 11.60 -7.94
C HIS A 11 44.18 11.77 -6.47
N ILE A 12 43.17 11.66 -5.60
CA ILE A 12 43.33 11.49 -4.17
C ILE A 12 43.44 10.01 -3.86
N ARG A 13 44.65 9.56 -3.47
CA ARG A 13 44.90 8.22 -2.94
C ARG A 13 44.55 8.19 -1.44
N PRO A 14 43.79 7.22 -0.94
CA PRO A 14 43.71 6.97 0.50
C PRO A 14 44.94 6.16 0.94
N THR A 15 45.68 6.71 1.90
CA THR A 15 46.77 6.05 2.63
C THR A 15 46.19 5.04 3.61
N LEU A 16 46.57 3.78 3.49
CA LEU A 16 46.37 2.75 4.48
C LEU A 16 47.29 3.02 5.69
N GLY A 17 46.69 3.36 6.82
CA GLY A 17 47.33 3.38 8.12
C GLY A 17 47.34 1.99 8.73
N SER A 18 48.52 1.38 8.78
CA SER A 18 48.82 0.14 9.51
C SER A 18 48.87 0.44 10.99
N ILE A 19 47.97 -0.11 11.81
CA ILE A 19 48.07 -0.13 13.25
C ILE A 19 48.50 -1.53 13.69
N ARG A 20 49.80 -1.67 14.03
CA ARG A 20 50.32 -2.79 14.79
C ARG A 20 50.00 -2.51 16.28
N THR A 21 49.34 -3.41 16.95
CA THR A 21 49.36 -3.54 18.40
C THR A 21 49.57 -4.99 18.79
N SER A 22 50.78 -5.23 19.26
CA SER A 22 51.11 -6.40 20.08
C SER A 22 50.57 -6.19 21.49
N GLY A 23 50.02 -7.23 22.10
CA GLY A 23 49.63 -7.16 23.49
C GLY A 23 48.89 -8.42 23.94
N THR A 24 49.65 -9.44 24.33
CA THR A 24 49.20 -10.63 25.07
C THR A 24 48.63 -10.23 26.42
N VAL A 25 47.35 -10.51 26.70
CA VAL A 25 46.87 -10.77 28.07
C VAL A 25 45.84 -11.88 28.05
N ARG A 26 46.18 -12.98 28.75
CA ARG A 26 45.30 -14.08 29.10
C ARG A 26 44.30 -13.58 30.17
N ALA A 27 43.02 -13.66 29.90
CA ALA A 27 42.03 -13.80 30.96
C ALA A 27 40.82 -14.56 30.39
N ALA A 28 40.68 -15.79 30.85
CA ALA A 28 39.47 -16.58 30.65
C ALA A 28 38.37 -16.02 31.52
N VAL A 29 37.31 -15.54 30.90
CA VAL A 29 36.03 -15.29 31.58
C VAL A 29 34.98 -16.09 30.84
N VAL A 30 34.63 -17.21 31.46
CA VAL A 30 33.42 -17.98 31.12
C VAL A 30 32.24 -17.13 31.62
N LEU A 31 31.55 -16.53 30.70
CA LEU A 31 30.23 -15.95 30.96
C LEU A 31 29.18 -16.79 30.22
N LEU A 32 28.45 -17.56 31.03
CA LEU A 32 27.17 -18.15 30.64
C LEU A 32 26.26 -17.01 30.17
N GLY A 33 26.18 -16.80 28.87
CA GLY A 33 25.18 -15.95 28.26
C GLY A 33 23.86 -16.73 28.22
N ALA A 34 22.93 -16.37 29.11
CA ALA A 34 21.56 -16.79 29.02
C ALA A 34 21.01 -16.34 27.63
N ALA A 35 20.79 -17.29 26.75
CA ALA A 35 20.04 -17.08 25.53
C ALA A 35 18.60 -16.73 25.94
N LEU A 36 18.30 -15.43 25.99
CA LEU A 36 16.93 -14.95 25.97
C LEU A 36 16.35 -15.34 24.62
N ALA A 37 15.72 -16.51 24.57
CA ALA A 37 14.79 -16.85 23.53
C ALA A 37 13.66 -15.83 23.59
N VAL A 38 13.78 -14.78 22.78
CA VAL A 38 12.66 -13.93 22.41
C VAL A 38 11.74 -14.82 21.58
N SER A 39 10.90 -15.58 22.29
CA SER A 39 9.72 -16.18 21.69
C SER A 39 8.86 -15.02 21.18
N THR A 40 9.01 -14.72 19.89
CA THR A 40 8.01 -13.95 19.18
C THR A 40 6.70 -14.71 19.35
N LEU A 41 5.88 -14.27 20.30
CA LEU A 41 4.49 -14.66 20.32
C LEU A 41 3.94 -14.18 18.97
N SER A 42 3.91 -15.09 18.01
CA SER A 42 3.06 -14.97 16.83
C SER A 42 1.64 -15.03 17.37
N ALA A 43 1.16 -13.87 17.85
CA ALA A 43 -0.21 -13.70 18.23
C ALA A 43 -1.04 -14.17 17.02
N CYS A 44 -1.73 -15.27 17.17
CA CYS A 44 -2.77 -15.72 16.27
C CYS A 44 -3.86 -14.63 16.22
N GLY A 45 -3.73 -13.73 15.29
CA GLY A 45 -4.62 -12.65 15.01
C GLY A 45 -3.99 -11.77 13.96
N THR A 46 -4.29 -12.07 12.69
CA THR A 46 -3.82 -11.34 11.51
C THR A 46 -4.35 -9.89 11.43
N GLN A 47 -4.86 -9.36 12.54
CA GLN A 47 -5.39 -8.01 12.62
C GLN A 47 -4.39 -7.11 13.32
N GLN A 48 -3.72 -6.27 12.54
CA GLN A 48 -2.98 -5.16 13.11
C GLN A 48 -3.98 -4.12 13.61
N PRO A 49 -3.84 -3.61 14.85
CA PRO A 49 -4.70 -2.55 15.36
C PRO A 49 -4.70 -1.35 14.40
N GLY A 50 -5.90 -0.86 14.04
CA GLY A 50 -6.05 0.26 13.10
C GLY A 50 -5.87 -0.10 11.62
N ALA A 51 -5.71 -1.38 11.26
CA ALA A 51 -5.72 -1.82 9.88
C ALA A 51 -7.15 -2.13 9.40
N ALA A 52 -7.54 -1.53 8.28
CA ALA A 52 -8.75 -1.87 7.54
C ALA A 52 -8.57 -3.15 6.72
N GLY A 53 -7.35 -3.38 6.23
CA GLY A 53 -6.97 -4.58 5.51
C GLY A 53 -5.46 -4.76 5.48
N ILE A 54 -5.02 -5.96 5.12
CA ILE A 54 -3.61 -6.33 4.95
C ILE A 54 -3.47 -7.04 3.61
N VAL A 55 -2.54 -6.58 2.78
CA VAL A 55 -2.25 -7.15 1.46
C VAL A 55 -0.79 -7.56 1.43
N ASN A 56 -0.50 -8.85 1.31
CA ASN A 56 0.87 -9.39 1.31
C ASN A 56 1.74 -8.89 2.49
N GLY A 57 1.13 -8.68 3.66
CA GLY A 57 1.80 -8.17 4.85
C GLY A 57 1.82 -6.65 4.99
N THR A 58 1.45 -5.89 3.95
CA THR A 58 1.33 -4.43 3.99
C THR A 58 -0.06 -4.04 4.48
N ALA A 59 -0.12 -3.25 5.55
CA ALA A 59 -1.38 -2.78 6.12
C ALA A 59 -1.94 -1.58 5.34
N ILE A 60 -3.24 -1.61 5.09
CA ILE A 60 -4.03 -0.44 4.69
C ILE A 60 -4.70 0.07 5.96
N SER A 61 -4.42 1.30 6.36
CA SER A 61 -4.93 1.83 7.62
C SER A 61 -6.41 2.22 7.52
N GLU A 62 -7.13 2.14 8.66
CA GLU A 62 -8.49 2.67 8.74
C GLU A 62 -8.52 4.18 8.47
N ASN A 63 -7.48 4.89 8.90
CA ASN A 63 -7.35 6.32 8.65
C ASN A 63 -7.27 6.63 7.16
N ASP A 64 -6.47 5.89 6.38
CA ASP A 64 -6.39 6.09 4.94
C ASP A 64 -7.74 5.83 4.26
N VAL A 65 -8.44 4.77 4.65
CA VAL A 65 -9.78 4.48 4.11
C VAL A 65 -10.76 5.62 4.38
N GLN A 66 -10.76 6.18 5.60
CA GLN A 66 -11.64 7.29 5.95
C GLN A 66 -11.23 8.59 5.24
N THR A 67 -9.93 8.88 5.21
CA THR A 67 -9.39 10.07 4.54
C THR A 67 -9.73 10.05 3.05
N VAL A 68 -9.46 8.94 2.37
CA VAL A 68 -9.81 8.78 0.94
C VAL A 68 -11.31 8.93 0.72
N ALA A 69 -12.14 8.32 1.57
CA ALA A 69 -13.60 8.45 1.44
C ALA A 69 -14.07 9.91 1.59
N LEU A 70 -13.51 10.65 2.53
CA LEU A 70 -13.83 12.06 2.75
C LEU A 70 -13.33 12.94 1.61
N GLU A 71 -12.05 12.85 1.26
CA GLU A 71 -11.41 13.70 0.24
C GLU A 71 -11.99 13.42 -1.15
N PHE A 72 -12.12 12.15 -1.54
CA PHE A 72 -12.69 11.78 -2.84
C PHE A 72 -14.15 12.21 -2.95
N ASN A 73 -14.94 11.97 -1.91
CA ASN A 73 -16.35 12.35 -1.91
C ASN A 73 -16.58 13.87 -1.84
N ALA A 74 -15.58 14.67 -1.47
CA ALA A 74 -15.64 16.12 -1.48
C ALA A 74 -15.35 16.72 -2.87
N LEU A 75 -14.83 15.94 -3.81
CA LEU A 75 -14.55 16.42 -5.17
C LEU A 75 -15.85 16.79 -5.90
N PRO A 76 -15.92 17.99 -6.54
CA PRO A 76 -17.16 18.50 -7.12
C PRO A 76 -17.76 17.59 -8.23
N GLN A 77 -16.92 16.90 -8.97
CA GLN A 77 -17.33 16.01 -10.07
C GLN A 77 -17.86 14.65 -9.61
N ILE A 78 -17.74 14.34 -8.32
CA ILE A 78 -18.18 13.04 -7.78
C ILE A 78 -19.66 13.11 -7.42
N THR A 79 -20.50 12.57 -8.28
CA THR A 79 -21.95 12.49 -8.08
C THR A 79 -22.35 11.26 -7.26
N LYS A 80 -21.67 10.13 -7.46
CA LYS A 80 -21.88 8.90 -6.70
C LYS A 80 -20.80 8.77 -5.62
N LYS A 81 -21.21 8.90 -4.37
CA LYS A 81 -20.30 8.80 -3.23
C LYS A 81 -19.80 7.37 -3.05
N ALA A 82 -18.48 7.24 -2.82
CA ALA A 82 -17.84 5.98 -2.46
C ALA A 82 -18.05 5.69 -0.97
N THR A 83 -18.43 4.46 -0.65
CA THR A 83 -18.47 4.01 0.75
C THR A 83 -17.05 3.64 1.24
N PRO A 84 -16.79 3.64 2.55
CA PRO A 84 -15.50 3.17 3.07
C PRO A 84 -15.13 1.74 2.63
N ARG A 85 -16.11 0.89 2.39
CA ARG A 85 -15.92 -0.46 1.85
C ARG A 85 -15.45 -0.44 0.40
N ASP A 86 -16.08 0.39 -0.44
CA ASP A 86 -15.67 0.56 -1.83
C ASP A 86 -14.25 1.13 -1.91
N VAL A 87 -13.95 2.10 -1.04
CA VAL A 87 -12.61 2.68 -0.94
C VAL A 87 -11.59 1.61 -0.55
N LEU A 88 -11.86 0.81 0.48
CA LEU A 88 -10.94 -0.27 0.90
C LEU A 88 -10.68 -1.25 -0.25
N TYR A 89 -11.72 -1.67 -0.98
CA TYR A 89 -11.54 -2.54 -2.14
C TYR A 89 -10.61 -1.92 -3.18
N ASN A 90 -10.82 -0.66 -3.51
CA ASN A 90 -9.98 0.04 -4.47
C ASN A 90 -8.55 0.26 -3.96
N LEU A 91 -8.35 0.52 -2.68
CA LEU A 91 -7.00 0.61 -2.09
C LEU A 91 -6.26 -0.74 -2.10
N ILE A 92 -6.99 -1.86 -1.98
CA ILE A 92 -6.43 -3.21 -2.20
C ILE A 92 -5.96 -3.38 -3.64
N LEU A 93 -6.71 -2.86 -4.62
CA LEU A 93 -6.39 -2.97 -6.03
C LEU A 93 -5.30 -1.99 -6.49
N ALA A 94 -5.22 -0.81 -5.88
CA ALA A 94 -4.38 0.30 -6.36
C ALA A 94 -2.93 -0.11 -6.69
N PRO A 95 -2.17 -0.80 -5.83
CA PRO A 95 -0.79 -1.15 -6.14
C PRO A 95 -0.66 -2.06 -7.37
N TYR A 96 -1.64 -2.90 -7.63
CA TYR A 96 -1.63 -3.80 -8.80
C TYR A 96 -1.96 -3.05 -10.09
N VAL A 97 -2.93 -2.14 -10.03
CA VAL A 97 -3.35 -1.32 -11.18
C VAL A 97 -2.24 -0.35 -11.56
N LEU A 98 -1.71 0.40 -10.60
CA LEU A 98 -0.63 1.38 -10.84
C LEU A 98 0.62 0.70 -11.40
N THR A 99 1.03 -0.44 -10.84
CA THR A 99 2.18 -1.22 -11.35
C THR A 99 1.94 -1.70 -12.80
N GLU A 100 0.76 -2.19 -13.10
CA GLU A 100 0.43 -2.67 -14.46
C GLU A 100 0.30 -1.51 -15.45
N ALA A 101 -0.23 -0.37 -15.01
CA ALA A 101 -0.30 0.85 -15.82
C ALA A 101 1.10 1.35 -16.17
N ASP A 102 2.03 1.36 -15.22
CA ASP A 102 3.43 1.68 -15.45
C ASP A 102 4.05 0.75 -16.50
N ARG A 103 3.88 -0.56 -16.31
CA ARG A 103 4.39 -1.57 -17.24
C ARG A 103 3.81 -1.44 -18.65
N ALA A 104 2.56 -1.02 -18.76
CA ALA A 104 1.86 -0.82 -20.03
C ALA A 104 2.08 0.56 -20.65
N GLY A 105 2.83 1.46 -20.01
CA GLY A 105 3.01 2.84 -20.45
C GLY A 105 1.71 3.65 -20.45
N LYS A 106 0.82 3.37 -19.47
CA LYS A 106 -0.50 4.00 -19.30
C LYS A 106 -0.66 4.72 -17.97
N SER A 107 0.46 4.94 -17.27
CA SER A 107 0.46 5.67 -16.01
C SER A 107 -0.04 7.09 -16.17
N VAL A 108 -0.78 7.54 -15.17
CA VAL A 108 -1.23 8.92 -15.01
C VAL A 108 -0.38 9.58 -13.93
N THR A 109 0.21 10.74 -14.22
CA THR A 109 0.98 11.50 -13.24
C THR A 109 0.05 12.22 -12.24
N ASP A 110 0.58 12.59 -11.07
CA ASP A 110 -0.16 13.40 -10.10
C ASP A 110 -0.64 14.73 -10.69
N ALA A 111 0.16 15.35 -11.56
CA ALA A 111 -0.20 16.60 -12.23
C ALA A 111 -1.40 16.43 -13.18
N GLU A 112 -1.42 15.35 -13.94
CA GLU A 112 -2.54 15.00 -14.82
C GLU A 112 -3.79 14.65 -14.00
N ALA A 113 -3.64 13.83 -12.95
CA ALA A 113 -4.74 13.51 -12.05
C ALA A 113 -5.36 14.77 -11.43
N ARG A 114 -4.54 15.68 -10.89
CA ARG A 114 -5.00 16.97 -10.33
C ARG A 114 -5.75 17.81 -11.36
N LYS A 115 -5.27 17.87 -12.60
CA LYS A 115 -5.93 18.59 -13.68
C LYS A 115 -7.32 18.04 -13.96
N VAL A 116 -7.47 16.71 -13.99
CA VAL A 116 -8.76 16.04 -14.25
C VAL A 116 -9.76 16.31 -13.12
N ILE A 117 -9.30 16.30 -11.86
CA ILE A 117 -10.16 16.54 -10.70
C ILE A 117 -10.36 18.04 -10.38
N GLY A 118 -9.94 18.95 -11.29
CA GLY A 118 -10.19 20.38 -11.16
C GLY A 118 -9.25 21.12 -10.22
N ASN A 119 -8.03 20.62 -10.00
CA ASN A 119 -7.01 21.24 -9.13
C ASN A 119 -7.60 21.70 -7.77
N PRO A 120 -8.04 20.77 -6.92
CA PRO A 120 -8.63 21.13 -5.64
C PRO A 120 -7.66 22.03 -4.85
N SER A 121 -8.17 23.06 -4.21
CA SER A 121 -7.38 24.02 -3.41
C SER A 121 -6.73 23.35 -2.19
N THR A 122 -7.35 22.28 -1.70
CA THR A 122 -6.81 21.46 -0.60
C THR A 122 -5.91 20.38 -1.16
N SER A 123 -4.75 20.18 -0.54
CA SER A 123 -3.86 19.07 -0.89
C SER A 123 -4.55 17.76 -0.51
N LEU A 124 -4.64 16.84 -1.47
CA LEU A 124 -5.12 15.49 -1.23
C LEU A 124 -4.02 14.62 -0.61
N SER A 125 -4.41 13.67 0.23
CA SER A 125 -3.49 12.68 0.79
C SER A 125 -2.87 11.81 -0.32
N PRO A 126 -1.67 11.23 -0.08
CA PRO A 126 -1.06 10.29 -1.05
C PRO A 126 -1.99 9.14 -1.40
N ALA A 127 -2.68 8.55 -0.41
CA ALA A 127 -3.62 7.46 -0.65
C ALA A 127 -4.80 7.88 -1.54
N THR A 128 -5.28 9.12 -1.40
CA THR A 128 -6.33 9.66 -2.28
C THR A 128 -5.80 9.90 -3.69
N MET A 129 -4.57 10.37 -3.82
CA MET A 129 -3.96 10.56 -5.13
C MET A 129 -3.77 9.23 -5.86
N ASP A 130 -3.29 8.20 -5.19
CA ASP A 130 -3.16 6.86 -5.77
C ASP A 130 -4.53 6.28 -6.16
N PHE A 131 -5.54 6.49 -5.31
CA PHE A 131 -6.93 6.11 -5.61
C PHE A 131 -7.45 6.81 -6.88
N VAL A 132 -7.24 8.12 -7.02
CA VAL A 132 -7.67 8.90 -8.19
C VAL A 132 -6.92 8.44 -9.44
N ARG A 133 -5.59 8.30 -9.38
CA ARG A 133 -4.77 7.82 -10.49
C ARG A 133 -5.25 6.46 -10.98
N MET A 134 -5.43 5.51 -10.06
CA MET A 134 -5.97 4.20 -10.38
C MET A 134 -7.32 4.28 -11.13
N GLN A 135 -8.23 5.14 -10.66
CA GLN A 135 -9.54 5.31 -11.31
C GLN A 135 -9.41 5.87 -12.74
N LEU A 136 -8.41 6.71 -13.01
CA LEU A 136 -8.12 7.25 -14.33
C LEU A 136 -7.39 6.26 -15.24
N GLU A 137 -6.60 5.36 -14.69
CA GLU A 137 -5.79 4.39 -15.42
C GLU A 137 -6.61 3.16 -15.86
N ILE A 138 -7.52 2.65 -15.03
CA ILE A 138 -8.33 1.44 -15.31
C ILE A 138 -9.01 1.47 -16.69
N PRO A 139 -9.66 2.56 -17.12
CA PRO A 139 -10.30 2.62 -18.44
C PRO A 139 -9.30 2.47 -19.60
N ASN A 140 -8.06 2.91 -19.41
CA ASN A 140 -6.99 2.94 -20.42
C ASN A 140 -6.20 1.63 -20.52
N LEU A 141 -6.43 0.69 -19.59
CA LEU A 141 -5.77 -0.61 -19.59
C LEU A 141 -6.42 -1.55 -20.60
N SER A 142 -5.57 -2.32 -21.30
CA SER A 142 -6.00 -3.39 -22.18
C SER A 142 -6.70 -4.53 -21.42
N GLN A 143 -7.47 -5.35 -22.11
CA GLN A 143 -8.06 -6.54 -21.49
C GLN A 143 -6.98 -7.51 -20.98
N ALA A 144 -5.86 -7.62 -21.68
CA ALA A 144 -4.71 -8.43 -21.23
C ALA A 144 -4.14 -7.92 -19.92
N SER A 145 -3.97 -6.59 -19.77
CA SER A 145 -3.52 -5.96 -18.52
C SER A 145 -4.51 -6.19 -17.38
N LYS A 146 -5.81 -6.06 -17.62
CA LYS A 146 -6.84 -6.36 -16.62
C LYS A 146 -6.81 -7.81 -16.16
N THR A 147 -6.61 -8.74 -17.08
CA THR A 147 -6.44 -10.17 -16.76
C THR A 147 -5.17 -10.42 -15.95
N ALA A 148 -4.06 -9.74 -16.26
CA ALA A 148 -2.81 -9.85 -15.51
C ALA A 148 -2.95 -9.33 -14.07
N ILE A 149 -3.67 -8.23 -13.86
CA ILE A 149 -4.01 -7.70 -12.54
C ILE A 149 -4.77 -8.76 -11.73
N LEU A 150 -5.84 -9.33 -12.29
CA LEU A 150 -6.65 -10.35 -11.61
C LEU A 150 -5.83 -11.60 -11.27
N ALA A 151 -4.98 -12.06 -12.20
CA ALA A 151 -4.10 -13.20 -11.97
C ALA A 151 -3.07 -12.96 -10.86
N THR A 152 -2.59 -11.72 -10.72
CA THR A 152 -1.66 -11.34 -9.65
C THR A 152 -2.40 -11.21 -8.32
N LEU A 153 -3.58 -10.60 -8.33
CA LEU A 153 -4.45 -10.47 -7.16
C LEU A 153 -4.88 -11.82 -6.60
N ALA A 154 -5.12 -12.82 -7.48
CA ALA A 154 -5.47 -14.19 -7.08
C ALA A 154 -4.41 -14.88 -6.21
N LYS A 155 -3.16 -14.47 -6.34
CA LYS A 155 -2.02 -15.00 -5.58
C LYS A 155 -1.73 -14.21 -4.31
N ALA A 156 -2.39 -13.06 -4.13
CA ALA A 156 -2.16 -12.18 -3.01
C ALA A 156 -2.79 -12.74 -1.72
N LYS A 157 -2.07 -12.58 -0.61
CA LYS A 157 -2.61 -12.86 0.73
C LYS A 157 -3.33 -11.61 1.22
N ILE A 158 -4.66 -11.65 1.17
CA ILE A 158 -5.50 -10.51 1.55
C ILE A 158 -6.33 -10.87 2.78
N THR A 159 -6.23 -10.02 3.80
CA THR A 159 -7.06 -10.09 5.00
C THR A 159 -7.75 -8.75 5.17
N VAL A 160 -9.06 -8.77 5.38
CA VAL A 160 -9.87 -7.57 5.58
C VAL A 160 -10.42 -7.58 7.01
N ASN A 161 -10.42 -6.42 7.66
CA ASN A 161 -11.03 -6.26 8.96
C ASN A 161 -12.54 -6.56 8.85
N PRO A 162 -13.11 -7.47 9.68
CA PRO A 162 -14.50 -7.90 9.60
C PRO A 162 -15.53 -6.79 9.64
N ARG A 163 -15.19 -5.63 10.22
CA ARG A 163 -16.09 -4.46 10.22
C ARG A 163 -16.35 -3.89 8.81
N TYR A 164 -15.41 -4.08 7.87
CA TYR A 164 -15.60 -3.73 6.46
C TYR A 164 -16.26 -4.86 5.67
N GLY A 165 -16.07 -6.10 6.11
CA GLY A 165 -16.65 -7.28 5.46
C GLY A 165 -15.62 -8.36 5.16
N THR A 166 -15.90 -9.13 4.11
CA THR A 166 -15.03 -10.22 3.63
C THR A 166 -14.58 -9.91 2.22
N PHE A 167 -13.28 -10.09 1.93
CA PHE A 167 -12.75 -9.90 0.59
C PHE A 167 -13.17 -11.06 -0.33
N ASN A 168 -13.69 -10.70 -1.48
CA ASN A 168 -13.96 -11.60 -2.60
C ASN A 168 -13.30 -11.02 -3.85
N GLN A 169 -12.55 -11.83 -4.57
CA GLN A 169 -11.76 -11.36 -5.72
C GLN A 169 -12.63 -10.81 -6.86
N GLU A 170 -13.79 -11.39 -7.10
CA GLU A 170 -14.68 -11.02 -8.20
C GLU A 170 -15.68 -9.93 -7.81
N ALA A 171 -16.14 -9.97 -6.55
CA ALA A 171 -17.21 -9.12 -6.07
C ALA A 171 -16.74 -7.99 -5.12
N GLY A 172 -15.44 -7.94 -4.81
CA GLY A 172 -14.86 -6.91 -3.94
C GLY A 172 -14.96 -7.23 -2.45
N VAL A 173 -15.14 -6.20 -1.62
CA VAL A 173 -15.36 -6.38 -0.19
C VAL A 173 -16.86 -6.50 0.07
N LEU A 174 -17.31 -7.71 0.39
CA LEU A 174 -18.71 -8.01 0.64
C LEU A 174 -19.08 -7.77 2.12
N PRO A 175 -20.30 -7.34 2.42
CA PRO A 175 -20.75 -7.22 3.80
C PRO A 175 -20.73 -8.58 4.50
N THR A 176 -20.28 -8.61 5.74
CA THR A 176 -20.42 -9.81 6.57
C THR A 176 -21.91 -9.99 6.92
N SER A 177 -22.48 -11.13 6.56
CA SER A 177 -23.83 -11.47 7.00
C SER A 177 -23.81 -11.78 8.50
N SER A 178 -24.53 -11.00 9.28
CA SER A 178 -24.67 -11.25 10.74
C SER A 178 -25.66 -12.40 10.96
N ASN A 179 -25.20 -13.66 10.88
CA ASN A 179 -26.05 -14.84 11.03
C ASN A 179 -26.70 -14.99 12.42
N TRP A 180 -26.31 -14.13 13.39
CA TRP A 180 -26.90 -14.10 14.72
C TRP A 180 -28.22 -13.30 14.77
N ILE A 181 -28.48 -12.44 13.77
CA ILE A 181 -29.76 -11.74 13.61
C ILE A 181 -30.64 -12.60 12.70
N LYS A 182 -31.54 -13.38 13.30
CA LYS A 182 -32.58 -14.07 12.52
C LYS A 182 -33.58 -13.00 12.05
N PRO A 183 -33.85 -12.90 10.72
CA PRO A 183 -34.92 -12.04 10.25
C PRO A 183 -36.22 -12.48 10.91
N THR A 184 -36.85 -11.58 11.65
CA THR A 184 -38.22 -11.82 12.13
C THR A 184 -39.11 -11.90 10.91
N ALA A 185 -39.82 -13.02 10.73
CA ALA A 185 -40.77 -13.16 9.64
C ALA A 185 -41.75 -11.99 9.68
N SER A 186 -41.85 -11.24 8.57
CA SER A 186 -42.86 -10.19 8.46
C SER A 186 -44.24 -10.77 8.73
N PRO A 187 -45.10 -10.14 9.55
CA PRO A 187 -46.45 -10.61 9.74
C PRO A 187 -47.15 -10.63 8.36
N VAL A 188 -47.63 -11.80 7.97
CA VAL A 188 -48.46 -11.95 6.79
C VAL A 188 -49.73 -11.12 7.05
N ALA A 189 -49.88 -10.06 6.26
CA ALA A 189 -51.15 -9.31 6.25
C ALA A 189 -52.28 -10.23 5.80
N LYS A 190 -53.30 -10.33 6.64
CA LYS A 190 -54.48 -11.15 6.43
C LYS A 190 -55.56 -10.30 5.78
#